data_191b6eb916f4698cbe3a99cd99c240b5
#
_entry.id   191b6eb916f4698cbe3a99cd99c240b5
#
_cell.length_a   1.000
_cell.length_b   1.000
_cell.length_c   1.000
_cell.angle_alpha   90.00
_cell.angle_beta   90.00
_cell.angle_gamma   90.00
#
_symmetry.space_group_name_H-M   'P 1'
#
loop_
_entity.id
_entity.type
_entity.pdbx_description
1 polymer ?
#
loop_
_entity_poly.entity_id
_entity_poly.type
_entity_poly.pdbx_seq_one_letter_code
_entity_poly.pdbx_strand_id
1 'polypeptide(L)'
;MINVRGLAALAIAPLLEDKGSLKQTLTESLLRCDDKDRGLLRQLCYGTARNYPKLQLIADTLLERPIRKSDTHIRALLLVGLYQLLEMRIPAHAAISETVEATHQLEAARASGLLNAILRRFSREKDQIIESLYDEQVFLFNHPNWFIEKLKHNWPEFWQEILIQNNSQAPMTIRVNQLHVSRETYLSRLESAGISAVPCAYSTQGITLSSAVDVHELPGFAEGDVSVQDEAAQLSSSLLAAQEGDKILDACAAPGGKLCHLLESSPNISVDALEISPKRADRINENIERLKLNARIIIADATSTEWWDQKEYDKILVDAPCSATGVIRRNPDIKILRKAEEIHQLSSLQLKILNNLWRMLKRGGTLVYATCSIFPQENERLIERFIKENSDAIHIPIDASWGLERPFGKQLFPQPNGHDGFFYATLKKATDPI
;
A
#
# COMPACT_ATOMS: atom_id res chain seq x y z
N MET A 1 -7.79 32.44 -1.82
CA MET A 1 -7.24 31.18 -1.26
C MET A 1 -8.14 30.05 -1.75
N ILE A 2 -7.58 28.91 -2.17
CA ILE A 2 -8.38 27.75 -2.64
C ILE A 2 -8.96 27.06 -1.40
N ASN A 3 -10.27 26.78 -1.40
CA ASN A 3 -10.90 26.08 -0.30
C ASN A 3 -10.53 24.58 -0.29
N VAL A 4 -10.85 23.88 0.79
CA VAL A 4 -10.48 22.47 0.99
C VAL A 4 -10.98 21.55 -0.12
N ARG A 5 -12.14 21.82 -0.74
CA ARG A 5 -12.70 21.03 -1.85
C ARG A 5 -11.88 21.20 -3.10
N GLY A 6 -11.45 22.44 -3.39
CA GLY A 6 -10.52 22.74 -4.48
C GLY A 6 -9.17 22.07 -4.30
N LEU A 7 -8.60 22.12 -3.08
CA LEU A 7 -7.36 21.42 -2.74
C LEU A 7 -7.48 19.89 -2.90
N ALA A 8 -8.61 19.32 -2.48
CA ALA A 8 -8.88 17.89 -2.67
C ALA A 8 -8.99 17.53 -4.17
N ALA A 9 -9.64 18.37 -4.97
CA ALA A 9 -9.70 18.17 -6.42
C ALA A 9 -8.30 18.23 -7.07
N LEU A 10 -7.44 19.15 -6.65
CA LEU A 10 -6.04 19.21 -7.12
C LEU A 10 -5.21 17.99 -6.72
N ALA A 11 -5.50 17.39 -5.56
CA ALA A 11 -4.84 16.16 -5.13
C ALA A 11 -5.32 14.92 -5.92
N ILE A 12 -6.60 14.88 -6.30
CA ILE A 12 -7.21 13.74 -7.01
C ILE A 12 -6.98 13.81 -8.53
N ALA A 13 -6.97 15.00 -9.12
CA ALA A 13 -6.88 15.18 -10.58
C ALA A 13 -5.68 14.47 -11.23
N PRO A 14 -4.44 14.52 -10.68
CA PRO A 14 -3.31 13.80 -11.26
C PRO A 14 -3.53 12.29 -11.32
N LEU A 15 -4.21 11.70 -10.32
CA LEU A 15 -4.51 10.27 -10.29
C LEU A 15 -5.44 9.86 -11.43
N LEU A 16 -6.40 10.72 -11.80
CA LEU A 16 -7.29 10.49 -12.94
C LEU A 16 -6.59 10.60 -14.31
N GLU A 17 -5.34 11.05 -14.31
CA GLU A 17 -4.43 11.13 -15.45
C GLU A 17 -3.31 10.06 -15.40
N ASP A 18 -3.48 9.06 -14.53
CA ASP A 18 -2.46 8.02 -14.28
C ASP A 18 -1.11 8.57 -13.80
N LYS A 19 -1.10 9.66 -13.01
CA LYS A 19 0.11 10.35 -12.55
C LYS A 19 0.24 10.36 -11.03
N GLY A 20 1.43 10.07 -10.53
CA GLY A 20 1.78 10.16 -9.12
C GLY A 20 1.10 9.13 -8.22
N SER A 21 0.93 9.48 -6.96
CA SER A 21 0.20 8.70 -5.95
C SER A 21 -0.56 9.65 -5.03
N LEU A 22 -1.63 9.17 -4.39
CA LEU A 22 -2.42 9.98 -3.46
C LEU A 22 -1.56 10.55 -2.33
N LYS A 23 -0.62 9.76 -1.81
CA LYS A 23 0.29 10.20 -0.75
C LYS A 23 1.11 11.41 -1.18
N GLN A 24 1.64 11.40 -2.41
CA GLN A 24 2.43 12.50 -2.95
C GLN A 24 1.57 13.74 -3.18
N THR A 25 0.49 13.62 -3.95
CA THR A 25 -0.37 14.75 -4.34
C THR A 25 -1.08 15.39 -3.14
N LEU A 26 -1.47 14.57 -2.15
CA LEU A 26 -2.03 15.06 -0.89
C LEU A 26 -0.99 15.83 -0.06
N THR A 27 0.26 15.37 0.01
CA THR A 27 1.33 16.10 0.70
C THR A 27 1.51 17.52 0.11
N GLU A 28 1.53 17.65 -1.21
CA GLU A 28 1.61 18.91 -1.90
C GLU A 28 0.41 19.83 -1.61
N SER A 29 -0.80 19.27 -1.53
CA SER A 29 -2.01 20.00 -1.18
C SER A 29 -2.04 20.42 0.31
N LEU A 30 -1.51 19.60 1.21
CA LEU A 30 -1.43 19.90 2.65
C LEU A 30 -0.51 21.10 2.94
N LEU A 31 0.53 21.34 2.13
CA LEU A 31 1.40 22.54 2.24
C LEU A 31 0.64 23.83 1.98
N ARG A 32 -0.50 23.78 1.30
CA ARG A 32 -1.35 24.92 0.92
C ARG A 32 -2.64 24.99 1.75
N CYS A 33 -2.81 24.07 2.71
CA CYS A 33 -4.02 23.93 3.51
C CYS A 33 -3.81 24.53 4.91
N ASP A 34 -4.79 25.25 5.42
CA ASP A 34 -4.81 25.71 6.82
C ASP A 34 -4.82 24.49 7.76
N ASP A 35 -4.12 24.59 8.90
CA ASP A 35 -3.98 23.50 9.86
C ASP A 35 -5.31 22.93 10.34
N LYS A 36 -6.29 23.78 10.61
CA LYS A 36 -7.65 23.39 11.03
C LYS A 36 -8.40 22.55 10.02
N ASP A 37 -8.06 22.65 8.74
CA ASP A 37 -8.74 22.01 7.61
C ASP A 37 -8.00 20.76 7.10
N ARG A 38 -6.78 20.48 7.61
CA ARG A 38 -5.97 19.30 7.19
C ARG A 38 -6.68 17.96 7.38
N GLY A 39 -7.44 17.83 8.47
CA GLY A 39 -8.24 16.61 8.73
C GLY A 39 -9.32 16.42 7.68
N LEU A 40 -10.05 17.47 7.32
CA LEU A 40 -11.06 17.44 6.28
C LEU A 40 -10.46 17.17 4.90
N LEU A 41 -9.32 17.79 4.58
CA LEU A 41 -8.61 17.54 3.32
C LEU A 41 -8.22 16.06 3.17
N ARG A 42 -7.64 15.47 4.21
CA ARG A 42 -7.31 14.03 4.23
C ARG A 42 -8.56 13.17 4.02
N GLN A 43 -9.65 13.47 4.74
CA GLN A 43 -10.91 12.74 4.62
C GLN A 43 -11.49 12.83 3.21
N LEU A 44 -11.51 14.01 2.60
CA LEU A 44 -11.99 14.20 1.23
C LEU A 44 -11.14 13.41 0.22
N CYS A 45 -9.82 13.48 0.32
CA CYS A 45 -8.91 12.81 -0.61
C CYS A 45 -8.98 11.27 -0.49
N TYR A 46 -8.79 10.74 0.72
CA TYR A 46 -8.84 9.29 0.94
C TYR A 46 -10.23 8.71 0.71
N GLY A 47 -11.29 9.44 1.13
CA GLY A 47 -12.67 9.01 0.95
C GLY A 47 -13.08 8.99 -0.53
N THR A 48 -12.73 10.03 -1.30
CA THR A 48 -12.99 10.07 -2.73
C THR A 48 -12.23 8.96 -3.47
N ALA A 49 -10.95 8.76 -3.18
CA ALA A 49 -10.16 7.69 -3.79
C ALA A 49 -10.70 6.29 -3.43
N ARG A 50 -11.08 6.06 -2.17
CA ARG A 50 -11.66 4.79 -1.71
C ARG A 50 -12.99 4.47 -2.39
N ASN A 51 -13.81 5.49 -2.62
CA ASN A 51 -15.13 5.34 -3.23
C ASN A 51 -15.13 5.63 -4.74
N TYR A 52 -13.96 5.82 -5.35
CA TYR A 52 -13.86 6.22 -6.76
C TYR A 52 -14.72 5.38 -7.73
N PRO A 53 -14.72 4.02 -7.69
CA PRO A 53 -15.54 3.25 -8.62
C PRO A 53 -17.05 3.56 -8.51
N LYS A 54 -17.57 3.66 -7.28
CA LYS A 54 -18.97 4.07 -7.04
C LYS A 54 -19.25 5.49 -7.51
N LEU A 55 -18.38 6.42 -7.12
CA LEU A 55 -18.55 7.84 -7.44
C LEU A 55 -18.50 8.09 -8.95
N GLN A 56 -17.62 7.38 -9.65
CA GLN A 56 -17.52 7.48 -11.10
C GLN A 56 -18.80 6.95 -11.77
N LEU A 57 -19.33 5.81 -11.32
CA LEU A 57 -20.56 5.24 -11.86
C LEU A 57 -21.76 6.18 -11.63
N ILE A 58 -21.86 6.79 -10.43
CA ILE A 58 -22.87 7.83 -10.14
C ILE A 58 -22.69 9.04 -11.06
N ALA A 59 -21.46 9.52 -11.24
CA ALA A 59 -21.17 10.65 -12.11
C ALA A 59 -21.58 10.35 -13.57
N ASP A 60 -21.27 9.16 -14.07
CA ASP A 60 -21.62 8.73 -15.43
C ASP A 60 -23.13 8.63 -15.64
N THR A 61 -23.90 8.24 -14.60
CA THR A 61 -25.37 8.21 -14.64
C THR A 61 -25.98 9.62 -14.67
N LEU A 62 -25.31 10.60 -14.05
CA LEU A 62 -25.80 11.97 -13.94
C LEU A 62 -25.39 12.86 -15.13
N LEU A 63 -24.30 12.51 -15.80
CA LEU A 63 -23.74 13.29 -16.90
C LEU A 63 -24.33 12.85 -18.24
N GLU A 64 -24.89 13.76 -19.01
CA GLU A 64 -25.32 13.51 -20.40
C GLU A 64 -24.12 13.27 -21.33
N ARG A 65 -22.98 13.89 -21.03
CA ARG A 65 -21.71 13.75 -21.75
C ARG A 65 -20.55 13.75 -20.76
N PRO A 66 -19.52 12.93 -20.96
CA PRO A 66 -18.33 12.92 -20.10
C PRO A 66 -17.66 14.29 -20.04
N ILE A 67 -17.13 14.64 -18.86
CA ILE A 67 -16.29 15.82 -18.69
C ILE A 67 -15.03 15.63 -19.54
N ARG A 68 -14.60 16.69 -20.25
CA ARG A 68 -13.43 16.64 -21.16
C ARG A 68 -12.18 16.20 -20.40
N LYS A 69 -11.31 15.47 -21.06
CA LYS A 69 -10.00 15.05 -20.49
C LYS A 69 -9.13 16.23 -20.06
N SER A 70 -9.26 17.41 -20.72
CA SER A 70 -8.57 18.63 -20.33
C SER A 70 -9.08 19.24 -19.02
N ASP A 71 -10.25 18.87 -18.57
CA ASP A 71 -10.92 19.43 -17.40
C ASP A 71 -10.91 18.44 -16.22
N THR A 72 -9.78 17.69 -16.05
CA THR A 72 -9.63 16.63 -15.04
C THR A 72 -9.87 17.13 -13.62
N HIS A 73 -9.43 18.37 -13.30
CA HIS A 73 -9.69 19.00 -12.01
C HIS A 73 -11.18 19.22 -11.72
N ILE A 74 -12.01 19.48 -12.77
CA ILE A 74 -13.46 19.59 -12.63
C ILE A 74 -14.11 18.23 -12.41
N ARG A 75 -13.61 17.19 -13.11
CA ARG A 75 -14.05 15.80 -12.85
C ARG A 75 -13.72 15.39 -11.41
N ALA A 76 -12.50 15.67 -10.94
CA ALA A 76 -12.10 15.42 -9.57
C ALA A 76 -12.97 16.18 -8.56
N LEU A 77 -13.29 17.46 -8.84
CA LEU A 77 -14.14 18.27 -7.97
C LEU A 77 -15.59 17.74 -7.92
N LEU A 78 -16.13 17.25 -9.04
CA LEU A 78 -17.43 16.57 -9.05
C LEU A 78 -17.42 15.32 -8.15
N LEU A 79 -16.38 14.47 -8.26
CA LEU A 79 -16.25 13.27 -7.41
C LEU A 79 -16.13 13.62 -5.93
N VAL A 80 -15.39 14.67 -5.58
CA VAL A 80 -15.30 15.20 -4.20
C VAL A 80 -16.68 15.68 -3.71
N GLY A 81 -17.44 16.36 -4.56
CA GLY A 81 -18.82 16.79 -4.24
C GLY A 81 -19.75 15.62 -4.00
N LEU A 82 -19.73 14.63 -4.90
CA LEU A 82 -20.52 13.41 -4.77
C LEU A 82 -20.15 12.60 -3.52
N TYR A 83 -18.86 12.48 -3.21
CA TYR A 83 -18.39 11.82 -1.98
C TYR A 83 -18.99 12.46 -0.72
N GLN A 84 -18.97 13.79 -0.63
CA GLN A 84 -19.55 14.51 0.51
C GLN A 84 -21.05 14.19 0.67
N LEU A 85 -21.81 14.19 -0.44
CA LEU A 85 -23.25 13.92 -0.43
C LEU A 85 -23.60 12.45 -0.18
N LEU A 86 -22.72 11.53 -0.59
CA LEU A 86 -22.93 10.10 -0.44
C LEU A 86 -22.56 9.59 0.95
N GLU A 87 -21.37 9.97 1.46
CA GLU A 87 -20.71 9.29 2.57
C GLU A 87 -20.48 10.19 3.81
N MET A 88 -20.58 11.52 3.66
CA MET A 88 -20.26 12.41 4.78
C MET A 88 -21.52 12.97 5.44
N ARG A 89 -21.40 13.26 6.74
CA ARG A 89 -22.46 13.93 7.52
C ARG A 89 -22.34 15.46 7.44
N ILE A 90 -22.27 15.98 6.20
CA ILE A 90 -22.23 17.42 5.92
C ILE A 90 -23.60 17.83 5.36
N PRO A 91 -24.18 18.95 5.80
CA PRO A 91 -25.42 19.45 5.18
C PRO A 91 -25.28 19.62 3.66
N ALA A 92 -26.23 19.09 2.91
CA ALA A 92 -26.14 19.05 1.44
C ALA A 92 -25.91 20.44 0.81
N HIS A 93 -26.58 21.47 1.36
CA HIS A 93 -26.40 22.84 0.86
C HIS A 93 -24.95 23.34 1.01
N ALA A 94 -24.29 23.01 2.16
CA ALA A 94 -22.89 23.39 2.41
C ALA A 94 -21.93 22.61 1.50
N ALA A 95 -22.12 21.28 1.36
CA ALA A 95 -21.32 20.46 0.45
C ALA A 95 -21.41 20.99 -1.00
N ILE A 96 -22.59 21.33 -1.47
CA ILE A 96 -22.80 21.83 -2.83
C ILE A 96 -22.18 23.22 -2.99
N SER A 97 -22.51 24.17 -2.10
CA SER A 97 -22.06 25.56 -2.24
C SER A 97 -20.52 25.67 -2.24
N GLU A 98 -19.85 24.99 -1.29
CA GLU A 98 -18.40 25.01 -1.18
C GLU A 98 -17.70 24.31 -2.37
N THR A 99 -18.33 23.24 -2.91
CA THR A 99 -17.81 22.55 -4.10
C THR A 99 -17.97 23.44 -5.36
N VAL A 100 -19.08 24.14 -5.49
CA VAL A 100 -19.33 25.08 -6.61
C VAL A 100 -18.39 26.29 -6.51
N GLU A 101 -18.20 26.84 -5.31
CA GLU A 101 -17.28 27.97 -5.09
C GLU A 101 -15.84 27.61 -5.51
N ALA A 102 -15.40 26.36 -5.28
CA ALA A 102 -14.08 25.90 -5.69
C ALA A 102 -13.85 25.99 -7.22
N THR A 103 -14.90 25.98 -8.06
CA THR A 103 -14.75 26.19 -9.51
C THR A 103 -14.20 27.56 -9.87
N HIS A 104 -14.59 28.60 -9.12
CA HIS A 104 -14.08 29.96 -9.32
C HIS A 104 -12.62 30.04 -8.89
N GLN A 105 -12.26 29.41 -7.80
CA GLN A 105 -10.92 29.39 -7.26
C GLN A 105 -9.91 28.56 -8.11
N LEU A 106 -10.43 27.60 -8.88
CA LEU A 106 -9.67 26.76 -9.83
C LEU A 106 -9.68 27.33 -11.26
N GLU A 107 -10.09 28.60 -11.45
CA GLU A 107 -10.19 29.27 -12.75
C GLU A 107 -11.12 28.57 -13.76
N ALA A 108 -12.09 27.84 -13.25
CA ALA A 108 -13.02 27.02 -14.01
C ALA A 108 -14.48 27.43 -13.81
N ALA A 109 -14.76 28.74 -13.63
CA ALA A 109 -16.08 29.31 -13.37
C ALA A 109 -17.16 28.85 -14.37
N ARG A 110 -16.78 28.55 -15.61
CA ARG A 110 -17.69 27.99 -16.64
C ARG A 110 -18.35 26.66 -16.22
N ALA A 111 -17.73 25.91 -15.32
CA ALA A 111 -18.24 24.63 -14.84
C ALA A 111 -19.19 24.76 -13.63
N SER A 112 -19.28 25.94 -13.01
CA SER A 112 -20.08 26.14 -11.78
C SER A 112 -21.55 25.76 -11.95
N GLY A 113 -22.17 26.17 -13.07
CA GLY A 113 -23.56 25.82 -13.39
C GLY A 113 -23.77 24.32 -13.55
N LEU A 114 -22.85 23.63 -14.24
CA LEU A 114 -22.88 22.17 -14.43
C LEU A 114 -22.78 21.43 -13.09
N LEU A 115 -21.76 21.74 -12.27
CA LEU A 115 -21.55 21.11 -10.98
C LEU A 115 -22.75 21.33 -10.04
N ASN A 116 -23.24 22.58 -9.98
CA ASN A 116 -24.42 22.90 -9.16
C ASN A 116 -25.65 22.08 -9.60
N ALA A 117 -25.91 21.99 -10.90
CA ALA A 117 -27.04 21.21 -11.42
C ALA A 117 -26.93 19.72 -11.08
N ILE A 118 -25.76 19.11 -11.31
CA ILE A 118 -25.51 17.68 -11.06
C ILE A 118 -25.61 17.38 -9.56
N LEU A 119 -24.93 18.14 -8.71
CA LEU A 119 -24.91 17.88 -7.26
C LEU A 119 -26.29 18.08 -6.63
N ARG A 120 -27.06 19.10 -7.08
CA ARG A 120 -28.43 19.29 -6.64
C ARG A 120 -29.36 18.17 -7.12
N ARG A 121 -29.21 17.69 -8.37
CA ARG A 121 -29.93 16.55 -8.89
C ARG A 121 -29.63 15.30 -8.06
N PHE A 122 -28.38 14.99 -7.83
CA PHE A 122 -28.01 13.86 -6.96
C PHE A 122 -28.59 13.99 -5.56
N SER A 123 -28.54 15.19 -4.96
CA SER A 123 -29.11 15.42 -3.62
C SER A 123 -30.62 15.19 -3.54
N ARG A 124 -31.40 15.48 -4.62
CA ARG A 124 -32.85 15.26 -4.67
C ARG A 124 -33.24 13.82 -5.01
N GLU A 125 -32.47 13.18 -5.90
CA GLU A 125 -32.79 11.88 -6.52
C GLU A 125 -31.89 10.76 -5.99
N LYS A 126 -31.20 11.00 -4.85
CA LYS A 126 -30.14 10.11 -4.31
C LYS A 126 -30.62 8.66 -4.19
N ASP A 127 -31.75 8.43 -3.54
CA ASP A 127 -32.24 7.07 -3.28
C ASP A 127 -32.61 6.35 -4.57
N GLN A 128 -33.28 7.04 -5.51
CA GLN A 128 -33.65 6.49 -6.82
C GLN A 128 -32.38 6.14 -7.66
N ILE A 129 -31.39 7.01 -7.65
CA ILE A 129 -30.12 6.77 -8.37
C ILE A 129 -29.38 5.57 -7.77
N ILE A 130 -29.29 5.50 -6.44
CA ILE A 130 -28.66 4.38 -5.75
C ILE A 130 -29.40 3.07 -6.06
N GLU A 131 -30.73 3.06 -6.00
CA GLU A 131 -31.54 1.89 -6.31
C GLU A 131 -31.33 1.39 -7.74
N SER A 132 -31.20 2.31 -8.71
CA SER A 132 -30.90 1.94 -10.10
C SER A 132 -29.52 1.32 -10.34
N LEU A 133 -28.58 1.50 -9.39
CA LEU A 133 -27.21 0.98 -9.46
C LEU A 133 -26.97 -0.26 -8.59
N TYR A 134 -28.02 -0.74 -7.89
CA TYR A 134 -27.86 -1.82 -6.90
C TYR A 134 -27.41 -3.16 -7.51
N ASP A 135 -27.76 -3.41 -8.78
CA ASP A 135 -27.38 -4.64 -9.49
C ASP A 135 -25.99 -4.54 -10.13
N GLU A 136 -25.38 -3.34 -10.14
CA GLU A 136 -24.06 -3.12 -10.69
C GLU A 136 -22.95 -3.57 -9.71
N GLN A 137 -22.17 -4.57 -10.08
CA GLN A 137 -21.11 -5.10 -9.22
C GLN A 137 -20.08 -4.04 -8.83
N VAL A 138 -19.76 -3.11 -9.75
CA VAL A 138 -18.86 -1.97 -9.49
C VAL A 138 -19.41 -1.11 -8.35
N PHE A 139 -20.74 -0.89 -8.32
CA PHE A 139 -21.39 -0.15 -7.25
C PHE A 139 -21.41 -0.94 -5.95
N LEU A 140 -21.84 -2.20 -6.00
CA LEU A 140 -22.01 -3.06 -4.84
C LEU A 140 -20.68 -3.30 -4.09
N PHE A 141 -19.63 -3.68 -4.83
CA PHE A 141 -18.33 -4.01 -4.26
C PHE A 141 -17.35 -2.83 -4.24
N ASN A 142 -17.67 -1.72 -4.89
CA ASN A 142 -16.85 -0.53 -4.93
C ASN A 142 -15.40 -0.79 -5.44
N HIS A 143 -15.28 -1.58 -6.51
CA HIS A 143 -14.02 -1.88 -7.20
C HIS A 143 -14.22 -1.86 -8.72
N PRO A 144 -13.15 -1.64 -9.51
CA PRO A 144 -13.22 -1.75 -10.97
C PRO A 144 -13.63 -3.15 -11.41
N ASN A 145 -14.43 -3.27 -12.47
CA ASN A 145 -14.95 -4.56 -12.94
C ASN A 145 -13.84 -5.59 -13.21
N TRP A 146 -12.74 -5.18 -13.88
CA TRP A 146 -11.61 -6.07 -14.15
C TRP A 146 -11.02 -6.69 -12.88
N PHE A 147 -11.01 -5.93 -11.77
CA PHE A 147 -10.49 -6.39 -10.49
C PHE A 147 -11.41 -7.43 -9.86
N ILE A 148 -12.72 -7.16 -9.87
CA ILE A 148 -13.75 -8.09 -9.37
C ILE A 148 -13.68 -9.42 -10.12
N GLU A 149 -13.68 -9.38 -11.45
CA GLU A 149 -13.63 -10.59 -12.29
C GLU A 149 -12.32 -11.37 -12.09
N LYS A 150 -11.19 -10.67 -11.96
CA LYS A 150 -9.90 -11.31 -11.69
C LYS A 150 -9.86 -11.98 -10.32
N LEU A 151 -10.50 -11.38 -9.30
CA LEU A 151 -10.62 -12.00 -7.98
C LEU A 151 -11.52 -13.22 -8.00
N LYS A 152 -12.69 -13.16 -8.62
CA LYS A 152 -13.57 -14.30 -8.77
C LYS A 152 -12.88 -15.50 -9.43
N HIS A 153 -12.09 -15.23 -10.48
CA HIS A 153 -11.36 -16.26 -11.18
C HIS A 153 -10.23 -16.88 -10.33
N ASN A 154 -9.45 -16.07 -9.61
CA ASN A 154 -8.29 -16.57 -8.87
C ASN A 154 -8.65 -17.05 -7.45
N TRP A 155 -9.69 -16.48 -6.83
CA TRP A 155 -10.05 -16.68 -5.44
C TRP A 155 -11.57 -16.87 -5.26
N PRO A 156 -12.20 -17.89 -5.86
CA PRO A 156 -13.66 -18.05 -5.89
C PRO A 156 -14.28 -18.13 -4.49
N GLU A 157 -13.55 -18.60 -3.49
CA GLU A 157 -14.02 -18.72 -2.10
C GLU A 157 -13.78 -17.44 -1.27
N PHE A 158 -12.83 -16.58 -1.67
CA PHE A 158 -12.36 -15.45 -0.85
C PHE A 158 -12.67 -14.08 -1.45
N TRP A 159 -13.07 -13.99 -2.72
CA TRP A 159 -13.16 -12.74 -3.46
C TRP A 159 -14.04 -11.68 -2.81
N GLN A 160 -15.19 -12.06 -2.24
CA GLN A 160 -16.11 -11.13 -1.59
C GLN A 160 -15.48 -10.53 -0.33
N GLU A 161 -14.91 -11.38 0.53
CA GLU A 161 -14.27 -10.93 1.76
C GLU A 161 -13.08 -10.00 1.46
N ILE A 162 -12.28 -10.32 0.45
CA ILE A 162 -11.17 -9.46 0.01
C ILE A 162 -11.68 -8.07 -0.40
N LEU A 163 -12.78 -8.01 -1.17
CA LEU A 163 -13.37 -6.73 -1.60
C LEU A 163 -13.93 -5.92 -0.42
N ILE A 164 -14.57 -6.59 0.52
CA ILE A 164 -15.11 -5.99 1.76
C ILE A 164 -13.94 -5.39 2.57
N GLN A 165 -12.88 -6.16 2.80
CA GLN A 165 -11.74 -5.71 3.58
C GLN A 165 -10.94 -4.60 2.89
N ASN A 166 -10.85 -4.59 1.58
CA ASN A 166 -10.25 -3.50 0.81
C ASN A 166 -10.99 -2.16 0.97
N ASN A 167 -12.29 -2.20 1.28
CA ASN A 167 -13.10 -0.99 1.55
C ASN A 167 -13.03 -0.53 3.00
N SER A 168 -12.58 -1.40 3.92
CA SER A 168 -12.49 -1.08 5.34
C SER A 168 -11.35 -0.09 5.64
N GLN A 169 -11.38 0.49 6.84
CA GLN A 169 -10.23 1.23 7.35
C GLN A 169 -9.17 0.24 7.84
N ALA A 170 -7.92 0.45 7.41
CA ALA A 170 -6.81 -0.35 7.88
C ALA A 170 -6.50 -0.06 9.35
N PRO A 171 -6.23 -1.07 10.18
CA PRO A 171 -5.76 -0.85 11.54
C PRO A 171 -4.37 -0.21 11.55
N MET A 172 -4.06 0.54 12.59
CA MET A 172 -2.69 1.00 12.83
C MET A 172 -1.93 -0.08 13.57
N THR A 173 -0.92 -0.63 12.91
CA THR A 173 -0.04 -1.66 13.49
C THR A 173 1.38 -1.10 13.60
N ILE A 174 2.00 -1.35 14.73
CA ILE A 174 3.36 -0.93 15.06
C ILE A 174 4.24 -2.16 15.32
N ARG A 175 5.53 -2.02 15.07
CA ARG A 175 6.58 -2.98 15.39
C ARG A 175 7.44 -2.40 16.50
N VAL A 176 7.62 -3.14 17.58
CA VAL A 176 8.50 -2.78 18.70
C VAL A 176 9.95 -3.09 18.33
N ASN A 177 10.85 -2.16 18.57
CA ASN A 177 12.28 -2.34 18.41
C ASN A 177 12.83 -3.10 19.62
N GLN A 178 13.10 -4.39 19.44
CA GLN A 178 13.58 -5.29 20.51
C GLN A 178 14.99 -4.96 21.02
N LEU A 179 15.76 -4.14 20.30
CA LEU A 179 17.03 -3.63 20.81
C LEU A 179 16.84 -2.64 21.97
N HIS A 180 15.67 -2.02 22.08
CA HIS A 180 15.38 -0.98 23.06
C HIS A 180 14.42 -1.45 24.15
N VAL A 181 13.35 -2.17 23.78
CA VAL A 181 12.26 -2.51 24.70
C VAL A 181 11.55 -3.80 24.27
N SER A 182 11.07 -4.59 25.24
CA SER A 182 10.23 -5.75 24.93
C SER A 182 8.80 -5.33 24.54
N ARG A 183 8.09 -6.18 23.80
CA ARG A 183 6.69 -5.93 23.43
C ARG A 183 5.79 -5.78 24.64
N GLU A 184 5.98 -6.58 25.66
CA GLU A 184 5.20 -6.58 26.89
C GLU A 184 5.39 -5.25 27.66
N THR A 185 6.63 -4.79 27.77
CA THR A 185 6.95 -3.48 28.37
C THR A 185 6.35 -2.34 27.58
N TYR A 186 6.38 -2.43 26.24
CA TYR A 186 5.81 -1.38 25.41
C TYR A 186 4.27 -1.35 25.47
N LEU A 187 3.59 -2.49 25.57
CA LEU A 187 2.15 -2.57 25.82
C LEU A 187 1.77 -1.85 27.12
N SER A 188 2.54 -2.04 28.20
CA SER A 188 2.31 -1.31 29.46
C SER A 188 2.53 0.20 29.33
N ARG A 189 3.48 0.64 28.47
CA ARG A 189 3.65 2.07 28.17
C ARG A 189 2.47 2.66 27.41
N LEU A 190 1.92 1.92 26.43
CA LEU A 190 0.72 2.33 25.69
C LEU A 190 -0.49 2.45 26.62
N GLU A 191 -0.71 1.48 27.50
CA GLU A 191 -1.79 1.51 28.50
C GLU A 191 -1.65 2.73 29.41
N SER A 192 -0.43 3.02 29.92
CA SER A 192 -0.13 4.19 30.74
C SER A 192 -0.37 5.52 29.99
N ALA A 193 -0.22 5.52 28.67
CA ALA A 193 -0.52 6.66 27.81
C ALA A 193 -2.01 6.74 27.38
N GLY A 194 -2.87 5.81 27.86
CA GLY A 194 -4.28 5.77 27.50
C GLY A 194 -4.54 5.24 26.08
N ILE A 195 -3.56 4.59 25.45
CA ILE A 195 -3.65 4.02 24.10
C ILE A 195 -3.97 2.53 24.20
N SER A 196 -5.20 2.15 23.83
CA SER A 196 -5.64 0.75 23.82
C SER A 196 -5.04 0.00 22.64
N ALA A 197 -4.42 -1.16 22.93
CA ALA A 197 -3.72 -1.96 21.94
C ALA A 197 -3.70 -3.45 22.30
N VAL A 198 -3.48 -4.31 21.31
CA VAL A 198 -3.35 -5.76 21.49
C VAL A 198 -2.13 -6.30 20.74
N PRO A 199 -1.48 -7.38 21.22
CA PRO A 199 -0.43 -8.05 20.46
C PRO A 199 -0.94 -8.55 19.11
N CYS A 200 -0.10 -8.48 18.08
CA CYS A 200 -0.36 -9.15 16.81
C CYS A 200 -0.36 -10.67 16.97
N ALA A 201 -1.12 -11.37 16.11
CA ALA A 201 -1.28 -12.81 16.18
C ALA A 201 -0.03 -13.58 15.72
N TYR A 202 0.70 -13.05 14.74
CA TYR A 202 1.78 -13.76 14.04
C TYR A 202 3.15 -13.14 14.22
N SER A 203 3.22 -11.81 14.37
CA SER A 203 4.47 -11.12 14.67
C SER A 203 4.72 -11.05 16.17
N THR A 204 5.88 -11.52 16.62
CA THR A 204 6.30 -11.45 18.03
C THR A 204 6.61 -10.03 18.50
N GLN A 205 6.82 -9.09 17.57
CA GLN A 205 7.15 -7.68 17.83
C GLN A 205 5.97 -6.76 17.53
N GLY A 206 4.94 -7.30 16.88
CA GLY A 206 3.79 -6.53 16.40
C GLY A 206 2.78 -6.22 17.49
N ILE A 207 2.23 -5.01 17.42
CA ILE A 207 1.12 -4.53 18.24
C ILE A 207 0.12 -3.82 17.32
N THR A 208 -1.16 -4.13 17.46
CA THR A 208 -2.25 -3.44 16.75
C THR A 208 -2.97 -2.50 17.71
N LEU A 209 -3.09 -1.23 17.32
CA LEU A 209 -3.81 -0.23 18.10
C LEU A 209 -5.32 -0.32 17.84
N SER A 210 -6.14 -0.15 18.87
CA SER A 210 -7.61 -0.13 18.75
C SER A 210 -8.13 1.06 17.91
N SER A 211 -7.41 2.17 17.91
CA SER A 211 -7.63 3.33 17.07
C SER A 211 -6.31 3.94 16.62
N ALA A 212 -6.28 4.49 15.42
CA ALA A 212 -5.09 5.18 14.93
C ALA A 212 -4.84 6.47 15.72
N VAL A 213 -3.58 6.70 16.06
CA VAL A 213 -3.10 7.92 16.73
C VAL A 213 -2.04 8.61 15.86
N ASP A 214 -1.71 9.87 16.15
CA ASP A 214 -0.54 10.48 15.53
C ASP A 214 0.72 9.75 16.02
N VAL A 215 1.69 9.54 15.13
CA VAL A 215 2.93 8.83 15.47
C VAL A 215 3.73 9.54 16.59
N HIS A 216 3.55 10.86 16.73
CA HIS A 216 4.17 11.65 17.78
C HIS A 216 3.53 11.44 19.17
N GLU A 217 2.34 10.84 19.22
CA GLU A 217 1.68 10.43 20.47
C GLU A 217 2.17 9.05 20.96
N LEU A 218 2.86 8.29 20.09
CA LEU A 218 3.41 6.99 20.50
C LEU A 218 4.64 7.18 21.40
N PRO A 219 4.63 6.60 22.62
CA PRO A 219 5.77 6.70 23.54
C PRO A 219 7.07 6.19 22.91
N GLY A 220 8.12 7.00 22.88
CA GLY A 220 9.43 6.61 22.38
C GLY A 220 9.52 6.47 20.84
N PHE A 221 8.57 7.01 20.07
CA PHE A 221 8.64 6.95 18.60
C PHE A 221 9.85 7.71 18.04
N ALA A 222 10.10 8.90 18.55
CA ALA A 222 11.26 9.72 18.15
C ALA A 222 12.59 9.06 18.55
N GLU A 223 12.61 8.35 19.66
CA GLU A 223 13.76 7.63 20.20
C GLU A 223 14.03 6.31 19.48
N GLY A 224 13.10 5.87 18.63
CA GLY A 224 13.23 4.65 17.84
C GLY A 224 12.76 3.38 18.54
N ASP A 225 11.92 3.48 19.57
CA ASP A 225 11.37 2.33 20.29
C ASP A 225 10.35 1.55 19.47
N VAL A 226 9.71 2.22 18.50
CA VAL A 226 8.72 1.62 17.60
C VAL A 226 8.77 2.17 16.18
N SER A 227 8.24 1.40 15.26
CA SER A 227 8.00 1.77 13.87
C SER A 227 6.58 1.39 13.44
N VAL A 228 5.94 2.21 12.58
CA VAL A 228 4.66 1.84 11.98
C VAL A 228 4.92 0.85 10.86
N GLN A 229 4.42 -0.38 11.00
CA GLN A 229 4.54 -1.43 9.99
C GLN A 229 3.40 -2.44 10.13
N ASP A 230 2.78 -2.80 9.00
CA ASP A 230 1.75 -3.85 8.97
C ASP A 230 2.30 -5.20 9.45
N GLU A 231 1.48 -5.99 10.14
CA GLU A 231 1.89 -7.28 10.67
C GLU A 231 2.39 -8.23 9.57
N ALA A 232 1.70 -8.27 8.40
CA ALA A 232 2.15 -9.11 7.30
C ALA A 232 3.55 -8.73 6.81
N ALA A 233 3.86 -7.43 6.75
CA ALA A 233 5.20 -6.96 6.34
C ALA A 233 6.29 -7.32 7.36
N GLN A 234 5.94 -7.49 8.64
CA GLN A 234 6.87 -7.87 9.70
C GLN A 234 7.35 -9.34 9.57
N LEU A 235 6.57 -10.22 8.92
CA LEU A 235 6.89 -11.64 8.79
C LEU A 235 8.15 -11.90 7.93
N SER A 236 8.57 -10.96 7.11
CA SER A 236 9.75 -11.09 6.23
C SER A 236 11.04 -11.36 7.00
N SER A 237 11.23 -10.73 8.17
CA SER A 237 12.45 -10.88 8.99
C SER A 237 12.58 -12.30 9.54
N SER A 238 11.51 -12.85 10.10
CA SER A 238 11.50 -14.23 10.61
C SER A 238 11.71 -15.27 9.52
N LEU A 239 11.16 -15.06 8.32
CA LEU A 239 11.34 -15.94 7.18
C LEU A 239 12.77 -15.93 6.64
N LEU A 240 13.42 -14.77 6.62
CA LEU A 240 14.82 -14.68 6.20
C LEU A 240 15.76 -15.30 7.24
N ALA A 241 15.39 -15.27 8.53
CA ALA A 241 16.12 -15.87 9.65
C ALA A 241 17.62 -15.55 9.63
N ALA A 242 17.91 -14.23 9.56
CA ALA A 242 19.29 -13.75 9.50
C ALA A 242 20.12 -14.25 10.69
N GLN A 243 21.38 -14.62 10.43
CA GLN A 243 22.33 -15.09 11.42
C GLN A 243 23.46 -14.09 11.59
N GLU A 244 24.12 -14.12 12.75
CA GLU A 244 25.30 -13.29 12.99
C GLU A 244 26.37 -13.53 11.91
N GLY A 245 26.90 -12.44 11.36
CA GLY A 245 27.91 -12.46 10.30
C GLY A 245 27.35 -12.56 8.88
N ASP A 246 26.03 -12.75 8.70
CA ASP A 246 25.43 -12.79 7.37
C ASP A 246 25.64 -11.46 6.62
N LYS A 247 26.00 -11.55 5.34
CA LYS A 247 25.91 -10.46 4.36
C LYS A 247 24.60 -10.56 3.62
N ILE A 248 23.73 -9.58 3.80
CA ILE A 248 22.35 -9.58 3.32
C ILE A 248 22.13 -8.48 2.28
N LEU A 249 21.32 -8.78 1.26
CA LEU A 249 20.76 -7.78 0.35
C LEU A 249 19.26 -7.61 0.66
N ASP A 250 18.83 -6.39 0.94
CA ASP A 250 17.42 -6.00 0.91
C ASP A 250 17.16 -5.26 -0.40
N ALA A 251 16.51 -5.92 -1.36
CA ALA A 251 16.25 -5.39 -2.67
C ALA A 251 14.86 -4.74 -2.74
N CYS A 252 14.80 -3.56 -3.38
CA CYS A 252 13.64 -2.66 -3.42
C CYS A 252 13.26 -2.16 -2.01
N ALA A 253 14.29 -1.80 -1.22
CA ALA A 253 14.24 -1.64 0.22
C ALA A 253 13.34 -0.50 0.73
N ALA A 254 13.07 0.54 -0.08
CA ALA A 254 12.32 1.71 0.39
C ALA A 254 10.85 1.41 0.75
N PRO A 255 10.37 1.98 1.86
CA PRO A 255 10.96 3.05 2.70
C PRO A 255 11.91 2.59 3.81
N GLY A 256 12.36 1.33 3.84
CA GLY A 256 13.29 0.81 4.82
C GLY A 256 12.66 0.06 6.00
N GLY A 257 11.35 -0.19 5.99
CA GLY A 257 10.67 -0.85 7.10
C GLY A 257 11.14 -2.29 7.34
N LYS A 258 11.35 -3.08 6.27
CA LYS A 258 11.88 -4.45 6.35
C LYS A 258 13.37 -4.47 6.65
N LEU A 259 14.15 -3.57 6.03
CA LEU A 259 15.56 -3.33 6.31
C LEU A 259 15.81 -3.09 7.80
N CYS A 260 15.12 -2.10 8.37
CA CYS A 260 15.27 -1.75 9.79
C CYS A 260 14.88 -2.94 10.68
N HIS A 261 13.82 -3.68 10.32
CA HIS A 261 13.40 -4.86 11.06
C HIS A 261 14.47 -5.96 11.08
N LEU A 262 15.15 -6.20 9.96
CA LEU A 262 16.28 -7.14 9.89
C LEU A 262 17.41 -6.71 10.84
N LEU A 263 17.78 -5.44 10.80
CA LEU A 263 18.86 -4.87 11.65
C LEU A 263 18.50 -4.88 13.14
N GLU A 264 17.21 -4.67 13.48
CA GLU A 264 16.71 -4.75 14.86
C GLU A 264 16.67 -6.20 15.39
N SER A 265 16.43 -7.17 14.52
CA SER A 265 16.21 -8.58 14.90
C SER A 265 17.49 -9.40 14.95
N SER A 266 18.57 -8.96 14.29
CA SER A 266 19.79 -9.75 14.16
C SER A 266 21.01 -8.84 14.30
N PRO A 267 21.66 -8.82 15.46
CA PRO A 267 22.87 -8.03 15.66
C PRO A 267 24.04 -8.60 14.80
N ASN A 268 24.97 -7.72 14.46
CA ASN A 268 26.21 -8.08 13.73
C ASN A 268 26.00 -8.66 12.31
N ILE A 269 24.91 -8.28 11.63
CA ILE A 269 24.72 -8.52 10.19
C ILE A 269 25.19 -7.32 9.38
N SER A 270 25.60 -7.57 8.13
CA SER A 270 25.88 -6.51 7.15
C SER A 270 24.78 -6.47 6.09
N VAL A 271 24.09 -5.33 5.95
CA VAL A 271 22.98 -5.22 5.00
C VAL A 271 23.28 -4.15 3.96
N ASP A 272 23.16 -4.54 2.69
CA ASP A 272 23.09 -3.64 1.55
C ASP A 272 21.60 -3.42 1.20
N ALA A 273 21.17 -2.17 1.15
CA ALA A 273 19.82 -1.75 0.78
C ALA A 273 19.82 -1.20 -0.64
N LEU A 274 19.17 -1.90 -1.57
CA LEU A 274 19.08 -1.52 -2.98
C LEU A 274 17.75 -0.84 -3.27
N GLU A 275 17.79 0.38 -3.81
CA GLU A 275 16.59 1.14 -4.21
C GLU A 275 16.88 1.92 -5.51
N ILE A 276 15.96 1.86 -6.47
CA ILE A 276 16.13 2.53 -7.77
C ILE A 276 15.92 4.05 -7.69
N SER A 277 15.10 4.51 -6.76
CA SER A 277 14.69 5.92 -6.64
C SER A 277 15.49 6.66 -5.57
N PRO A 278 16.30 7.70 -5.92
CA PRO A 278 16.98 8.52 -4.93
C PRO A 278 16.03 9.10 -3.88
N LYS A 279 14.88 9.65 -4.34
CA LYS A 279 13.85 10.23 -3.45
C LYS A 279 13.26 9.22 -2.47
N ARG A 280 13.18 7.94 -2.85
CA ARG A 280 12.72 6.88 -1.95
C ARG A 280 13.83 6.42 -1.02
N ALA A 281 15.09 6.47 -1.47
CA ALA A 281 16.26 6.17 -0.65
C ALA A 281 16.41 7.17 0.52
N ASP A 282 16.02 8.44 0.35
CA ASP A 282 15.97 9.43 1.44
C ASP A 282 15.11 8.94 2.61
N ARG A 283 14.00 8.22 2.33
CA ARG A 283 13.16 7.62 3.37
C ARG A 283 13.84 6.49 4.13
N ILE A 284 14.74 5.77 3.48
CA ILE A 284 15.57 4.75 4.14
C ILE A 284 16.51 5.45 5.12
N ASN A 285 17.19 6.53 4.68
CA ASN A 285 18.07 7.33 5.53
C ASN A 285 17.35 7.87 6.77
N GLU A 286 16.18 8.51 6.59
CA GLU A 286 15.35 9.02 7.69
C GLU A 286 15.06 7.94 8.75
N ASN A 287 14.72 6.72 8.32
CA ASN A 287 14.42 5.62 9.23
C ASN A 287 15.67 5.08 9.93
N ILE A 288 16.77 4.90 9.19
CA ILE A 288 18.05 4.44 9.76
C ILE A 288 18.56 5.42 10.82
N GLU A 289 18.52 6.73 10.54
CA GLU A 289 18.94 7.77 11.48
C GLU A 289 18.08 7.76 12.74
N ARG A 290 16.73 7.76 12.60
CA ARG A 290 15.81 7.74 13.74
C ARG A 290 16.00 6.50 14.61
N LEU A 291 16.25 5.33 14.00
CA LEU A 291 16.42 4.05 14.69
C LEU A 291 17.88 3.78 15.11
N LYS A 292 18.81 4.68 14.78
CA LYS A 292 20.25 4.56 15.05
C LYS A 292 20.86 3.26 14.53
N LEU A 293 20.41 2.83 13.34
CA LEU A 293 20.86 1.64 12.65
C LEU A 293 21.89 2.00 11.57
N ASN A 294 22.56 1.00 11.00
CA ASN A 294 23.53 1.19 9.94
C ASN A 294 23.34 0.19 8.80
N ALA A 295 23.30 0.68 7.56
CA ALA A 295 23.25 -0.11 6.33
C ALA A 295 23.92 0.65 5.20
N ARG A 296 24.42 -0.05 4.18
CA ARG A 296 24.91 0.56 2.96
C ARG A 296 23.75 0.73 1.98
N ILE A 297 23.42 1.98 1.62
CA ILE A 297 22.37 2.26 0.64
C ILE A 297 22.99 2.34 -0.75
N ILE A 298 22.42 1.60 -1.70
CA ILE A 298 22.83 1.53 -3.10
C ILE A 298 21.66 2.02 -3.95
N ILE A 299 21.87 3.13 -4.67
CA ILE A 299 20.87 3.66 -5.60
C ILE A 299 21.15 3.07 -6.98
N ALA A 300 20.42 2.01 -7.35
CA ALA A 300 20.58 1.33 -8.63
C ALA A 300 19.38 0.45 -8.99
N ASP A 301 19.34 0.00 -10.25
CA ASP A 301 18.31 -0.90 -10.77
C ASP A 301 18.62 -2.36 -10.40
N ALA A 302 17.68 -3.03 -9.73
CA ALA A 302 17.78 -4.44 -9.36
C ALA A 302 17.82 -5.39 -10.59
N THR A 303 17.48 -4.91 -11.77
CA THR A 303 17.61 -5.66 -13.03
C THR A 303 19.01 -5.57 -13.65
N SER A 304 19.91 -4.76 -13.11
CA SER A 304 21.30 -4.59 -13.54
C SER A 304 22.28 -5.20 -12.54
N THR A 305 23.46 -5.58 -13.00
CA THR A 305 24.58 -6.07 -12.16
C THR A 305 25.71 -5.04 -12.00
N GLU A 306 25.60 -3.87 -12.62
CA GLU A 306 26.68 -2.86 -12.66
C GLU A 306 27.07 -2.31 -11.26
N TRP A 307 26.12 -2.30 -10.33
CA TRP A 307 26.30 -1.82 -8.96
C TRP A 307 26.94 -2.87 -8.04
N TRP A 308 26.98 -4.13 -8.46
CA TRP A 308 27.42 -5.25 -7.62
C TRP A 308 28.95 -5.39 -7.63
N ASP A 309 29.54 -5.48 -6.43
CA ASP A 309 30.99 -5.63 -6.20
C ASP A 309 31.50 -7.07 -6.37
N GLN A 310 30.70 -7.97 -6.94
CA GLN A 310 30.97 -9.41 -7.15
C GLN A 310 31.09 -10.22 -5.85
N LYS A 311 30.79 -9.64 -4.69
CA LYS A 311 30.72 -10.38 -3.43
C LYS A 311 29.32 -10.90 -3.19
N GLU A 312 29.18 -12.21 -3.19
CA GLU A 312 27.91 -12.89 -3.01
C GLU A 312 27.30 -12.61 -1.62
N TYR A 313 25.97 -12.71 -1.55
CA TYR A 313 25.18 -12.56 -0.33
C TYR A 313 24.82 -13.92 0.26
N ASP A 314 24.82 -14.01 1.58
CA ASP A 314 24.34 -15.20 2.31
C ASP A 314 22.82 -15.30 2.20
N LYS A 315 22.14 -14.14 2.24
CA LYS A 315 20.70 -14.04 2.16
C LYS A 315 20.25 -12.84 1.33
N ILE A 316 19.11 -12.98 0.67
CA ILE A 316 18.48 -11.89 -0.10
C ILE A 316 17.02 -11.80 0.28
N LEU A 317 16.57 -10.61 0.64
CA LEU A 317 15.15 -10.25 0.73
C LEU A 317 14.77 -9.47 -0.52
N VAL A 318 13.72 -9.89 -1.22
CA VAL A 318 13.18 -9.19 -2.39
C VAL A 318 11.77 -8.74 -2.06
N ASP A 319 11.61 -7.48 -1.67
CA ASP A 319 10.29 -6.84 -1.54
C ASP A 319 9.90 -6.26 -2.90
N ALA A 320 9.42 -7.15 -3.78
CA ALA A 320 9.33 -6.87 -5.21
C ALA A 320 8.34 -5.73 -5.54
N PRO A 321 8.65 -4.84 -6.50
CA PRO A 321 7.69 -3.88 -7.02
C PRO A 321 6.50 -4.65 -7.59
N CYS A 322 5.29 -4.38 -7.10
CA CYS A 322 4.10 -5.14 -7.42
C CYS A 322 2.86 -4.25 -7.58
N SER A 323 1.73 -4.85 -7.92
CA SER A 323 0.45 -4.14 -8.07
C SER A 323 -0.05 -3.50 -6.77
N ALA A 324 0.45 -3.93 -5.62
CA ALA A 324 0.05 -3.52 -4.28
C ALA A 324 -1.45 -3.79 -3.97
N THR A 325 -2.04 -4.78 -4.62
CA THR A 325 -3.48 -5.09 -4.52
C THR A 325 -3.91 -5.69 -3.18
N GLY A 326 -2.96 -6.08 -2.33
CA GLY A 326 -3.20 -6.51 -0.96
C GLY A 326 -3.29 -5.37 0.06
N VAL A 327 -2.93 -4.14 -0.32
CA VAL A 327 -2.88 -2.96 0.57
C VAL A 327 -3.79 -1.81 0.12
N ILE A 328 -4.83 -2.12 -0.67
CA ILE A 328 -5.80 -1.14 -1.19
C ILE A 328 -6.45 -0.33 -0.07
N ARG A 329 -6.77 -0.95 1.07
CA ARG A 329 -7.38 -0.24 2.19
C ARG A 329 -6.50 0.88 2.78
N ARG A 330 -5.16 0.79 2.60
CA ARG A 330 -4.20 1.85 2.97
C ARG A 330 -3.94 2.81 1.83
N ASN A 331 -3.93 2.31 0.60
CA ASN A 331 -3.61 3.04 -0.62
C ASN A 331 -4.78 2.94 -1.61
N PRO A 332 -5.90 3.63 -1.35
CA PRO A 332 -7.12 3.49 -2.15
C PRO A 332 -6.99 4.02 -3.57
N ASP A 333 -5.98 4.84 -3.86
CA ASP A 333 -5.60 5.28 -5.20
C ASP A 333 -5.24 4.13 -6.16
N ILE A 334 -4.92 2.95 -5.64
CA ILE A 334 -4.75 1.72 -6.43
C ILE A 334 -6.01 1.40 -7.24
N LYS A 335 -7.21 1.69 -6.71
CA LYS A 335 -8.47 1.52 -7.45
C LYS A 335 -8.60 2.44 -8.67
N ILE A 336 -7.88 3.56 -8.68
CA ILE A 336 -7.85 4.53 -9.77
C ILE A 336 -6.72 4.19 -10.74
N LEU A 337 -5.54 3.93 -10.22
CA LEU A 337 -4.29 3.87 -10.98
C LEU A 337 -4.05 2.51 -11.62
N ARG A 338 -4.41 1.38 -10.96
CA ARG A 338 -4.09 0.06 -11.47
C ARG A 338 -5.00 -0.36 -12.62
N LYS A 339 -4.37 -1.02 -13.61
CA LYS A 339 -5.03 -1.58 -14.79
C LYS A 339 -4.71 -3.06 -14.93
N ALA A 340 -5.57 -3.80 -15.61
CA ALA A 340 -5.44 -5.25 -15.76
C ALA A 340 -4.14 -5.67 -16.47
N GLU A 341 -3.72 -4.88 -17.46
CA GLU A 341 -2.54 -5.10 -18.30
C GLU A 341 -1.22 -5.00 -17.52
N GLU A 342 -1.19 -4.14 -16.51
CA GLU A 342 0.01 -3.91 -15.69
C GLU A 342 0.43 -5.14 -14.88
N ILE A 343 -0.50 -6.03 -14.54
CA ILE A 343 -0.20 -7.24 -13.76
C ILE A 343 0.81 -8.12 -14.47
N HIS A 344 0.67 -8.29 -15.79
CA HIS A 344 1.62 -9.06 -16.58
C HIS A 344 2.98 -8.37 -16.71
N GLN A 345 2.98 -7.05 -16.89
CA GLN A 345 4.21 -6.26 -16.98
C GLN A 345 5.01 -6.31 -15.67
N LEU A 346 4.32 -6.15 -14.53
CA LEU A 346 4.92 -6.27 -13.21
C LEU A 346 5.48 -7.67 -12.95
N SER A 347 4.72 -8.72 -13.28
CA SER A 347 5.20 -10.10 -13.15
C SER A 347 6.46 -10.35 -13.99
N SER A 348 6.55 -9.80 -15.19
CA SER A 348 7.74 -9.91 -16.05
C SER A 348 8.94 -9.16 -15.46
N LEU A 349 8.72 -7.98 -14.89
CA LEU A 349 9.75 -7.21 -14.19
C LEU A 349 10.26 -7.95 -12.94
N GLN A 350 9.34 -8.48 -12.15
CA GLN A 350 9.66 -9.25 -10.93
C GLN A 350 10.52 -10.47 -11.25
N LEU A 351 10.18 -11.21 -12.30
CA LEU A 351 10.97 -12.36 -12.74
C LEU A 351 12.39 -11.94 -13.18
N LYS A 352 12.50 -10.82 -13.89
CA LYS A 352 13.80 -10.27 -14.30
C LYS A 352 14.66 -9.89 -13.08
N ILE A 353 14.05 -9.25 -12.08
CA ILE A 353 14.71 -8.92 -10.81
C ILE A 353 15.19 -10.21 -10.12
N LEU A 354 14.31 -11.20 -9.93
CA LEU A 354 14.66 -12.46 -9.28
C LEU A 354 15.82 -13.17 -9.99
N ASN A 355 15.75 -13.32 -11.31
CA ASN A 355 16.79 -13.96 -12.11
C ASN A 355 18.15 -13.24 -11.98
N ASN A 356 18.13 -11.91 -11.90
CA ASN A 356 19.35 -11.13 -11.71
C ASN A 356 19.94 -11.31 -10.31
N LEU A 357 19.13 -11.16 -9.28
CA LEU A 357 19.55 -11.24 -7.89
C LEU A 357 19.95 -12.67 -7.48
N TRP A 358 19.36 -13.70 -8.11
CA TRP A 358 19.73 -15.10 -7.88
C TRP A 358 21.21 -15.38 -8.16
N ARG A 359 21.80 -14.70 -9.12
CA ARG A 359 23.24 -14.83 -9.45
C ARG A 359 24.13 -14.34 -8.31
N MET A 360 23.65 -13.39 -7.50
CA MET A 360 24.38 -12.76 -6.40
C MET A 360 24.24 -13.54 -5.09
N LEU A 361 23.37 -14.55 -5.04
CA LEU A 361 23.16 -15.40 -3.87
C LEU A 361 24.22 -16.51 -3.82
N LYS A 362 24.85 -16.73 -2.68
CA LYS A 362 25.75 -17.85 -2.44
C LYS A 362 25.07 -19.19 -2.63
N ARG A 363 25.82 -20.21 -2.99
CA ARG A 363 25.37 -21.60 -2.88
C ARG A 363 25.01 -21.93 -1.42
N GLY A 364 23.89 -22.60 -1.20
CA GLY A 364 23.32 -22.82 0.13
C GLY A 364 22.64 -21.59 0.74
N GLY A 365 22.70 -20.43 0.10
CA GLY A 365 22.05 -19.20 0.54
C GLY A 365 20.53 -19.23 0.41
N THR A 366 19.86 -18.32 1.10
CA THR A 366 18.39 -18.22 1.16
C THR A 366 17.91 -16.92 0.54
N LEU A 367 16.88 -17.00 -0.31
CA LEU A 367 16.15 -15.85 -0.83
C LEU A 367 14.70 -15.89 -0.34
N VAL A 368 14.24 -14.80 0.25
CA VAL A 368 12.83 -14.57 0.57
C VAL A 368 12.25 -13.58 -0.43
N TYR A 369 11.26 -14.05 -1.17
CA TYR A 369 10.46 -13.23 -2.08
C TYR A 369 9.19 -12.78 -1.39
N ALA A 370 8.90 -11.49 -1.47
CA ALA A 370 7.72 -10.87 -0.88
C ALA A 370 7.02 -9.95 -1.87
N THR A 371 5.69 -9.92 -1.86
CA THR A 371 4.86 -8.90 -2.50
C THR A 371 3.69 -8.51 -1.61
N CYS A 372 3.22 -7.28 -1.71
CA CYS A 372 1.93 -6.88 -1.19
C CYS A 372 0.81 -7.03 -2.24
N SER A 373 0.91 -8.04 -3.12
CA SER A 373 -0.09 -8.41 -4.12
C SER A 373 -0.89 -9.63 -3.68
N ILE A 374 -2.16 -9.67 -4.11
CA ILE A 374 -3.02 -10.85 -3.94
C ILE A 374 -3.21 -11.63 -5.25
N PHE A 375 -2.51 -11.28 -6.31
CA PHE A 375 -2.64 -11.95 -7.59
C PHE A 375 -1.61 -13.06 -7.80
N PRO A 376 -2.04 -14.31 -8.07
CA PRO A 376 -1.15 -15.45 -8.28
C PRO A 376 -0.11 -15.24 -9.39
N GLN A 377 -0.40 -14.36 -10.37
CA GLN A 377 0.51 -14.02 -11.47
C GLN A 377 1.81 -13.35 -10.99
N GLU A 378 1.74 -12.57 -9.91
CA GLU A 378 2.88 -11.91 -9.29
C GLU A 378 3.49 -12.75 -8.15
N ASN A 379 2.83 -13.84 -7.76
CA ASN A 379 3.10 -14.64 -6.58
C ASN A 379 3.50 -16.06 -6.96
N GLU A 380 2.68 -17.07 -6.63
CA GLU A 380 3.03 -18.50 -6.81
C GLU A 380 3.36 -18.88 -8.26
N ARG A 381 2.64 -18.33 -9.25
CA ARG A 381 2.89 -18.64 -10.66
C ARG A 381 4.21 -18.05 -11.16
N LEU A 382 4.61 -16.92 -10.60
CA LEU A 382 5.93 -16.33 -10.87
C LEU A 382 7.04 -17.20 -10.27
N ILE A 383 6.88 -17.66 -9.02
CA ILE A 383 7.86 -18.53 -8.36
C ILE A 383 7.96 -19.88 -9.08
N GLU A 384 6.83 -20.47 -9.49
CA GLU A 384 6.81 -21.69 -10.32
C GLU A 384 7.65 -21.51 -11.60
N ARG A 385 7.43 -20.40 -12.30
CA ARG A 385 8.19 -20.07 -13.50
C ARG A 385 9.68 -19.89 -13.21
N PHE A 386 10.00 -19.16 -12.15
CA PHE A 386 11.39 -18.93 -11.74
C PHE A 386 12.13 -20.25 -11.45
N ILE A 387 11.52 -21.18 -10.71
CA ILE A 387 12.10 -22.51 -10.41
C ILE A 387 12.30 -23.34 -11.69
N LYS A 388 11.37 -23.27 -12.65
CA LYS A 388 11.54 -23.96 -13.94
C LYS A 388 12.71 -23.39 -14.76
N GLU A 389 12.99 -22.10 -14.65
CA GLU A 389 14.10 -21.43 -15.34
C GLU A 389 15.45 -21.60 -14.62
N ASN A 390 15.45 -21.91 -13.30
CA ASN A 390 16.64 -22.02 -12.45
C ASN A 390 16.64 -23.37 -11.71
N SER A 391 17.31 -24.37 -12.29
CA SER A 391 17.31 -25.74 -11.76
C SER A 391 17.98 -25.88 -10.38
N ASP A 392 18.81 -24.90 -9.98
CA ASP A 392 19.44 -24.82 -8.67
C ASP A 392 18.58 -24.12 -7.60
N ALA A 393 17.37 -23.70 -7.96
CA ALA A 393 16.41 -23.09 -7.04
C ALA A 393 15.51 -24.14 -6.39
N ILE A 394 15.60 -24.26 -5.07
CA ILE A 394 14.79 -25.20 -4.26
C ILE A 394 13.78 -24.39 -3.46
N HIS A 395 12.48 -24.67 -3.65
CA HIS A 395 11.43 -24.09 -2.82
C HIS A 395 11.46 -24.72 -1.42
N ILE A 396 11.45 -23.88 -0.39
CA ILE A 396 11.36 -24.28 1.02
C ILE A 396 9.94 -23.97 1.50
N PRO A 397 9.15 -24.98 1.88
CA PRO A 397 7.82 -24.77 2.46
C PRO A 397 7.90 -23.90 3.71
N ILE A 398 6.96 -22.96 3.85
CA ILE A 398 6.86 -22.10 5.01
C ILE A 398 5.99 -22.81 6.07
N ASP A 399 6.63 -23.32 7.11
CA ASP A 399 5.93 -23.89 8.27
C ASP A 399 5.44 -22.79 9.22
N ALA A 400 4.23 -22.32 8.98
CA ALA A 400 3.60 -21.26 9.76
C ALA A 400 2.08 -21.41 9.77
N SER A 401 1.45 -20.98 10.87
CA SER A 401 -0.01 -21.05 11.04
C SER A 401 -0.77 -19.95 10.30
N TRP A 402 -0.08 -18.92 9.78
CA TRP A 402 -0.67 -17.82 9.04
C TRP A 402 -0.74 -18.09 7.54
N GLY A 403 -1.67 -17.44 6.89
CA GLY A 403 -1.79 -17.43 5.43
C GLY A 403 -2.35 -18.73 4.83
N LEU A 404 -2.85 -18.62 3.61
CA LEU A 404 -3.29 -19.74 2.79
C LEU A 404 -2.07 -20.41 2.15
N GLU A 405 -1.93 -21.70 2.34
CA GLU A 405 -0.85 -22.48 1.72
C GLU A 405 -1.04 -22.55 0.20
N ARG A 406 0.05 -22.31 -0.52
CA ARG A 406 0.12 -22.38 -1.97
C ARG A 406 1.24 -23.33 -2.40
N PRO A 407 1.21 -23.86 -3.63
CA PRO A 407 2.26 -24.76 -4.12
C PRO A 407 3.69 -24.21 -3.97
N PHE A 408 3.86 -22.89 -4.04
CA PHE A 408 5.16 -22.22 -3.94
C PHE A 408 5.09 -20.99 -3.03
N GLY A 409 4.71 -21.18 -1.77
CA GLY A 409 4.67 -20.11 -0.78
C GLY A 409 3.36 -20.00 -0.02
N LYS A 410 3.10 -18.85 0.61
CA LYS A 410 1.87 -18.57 1.36
C LYS A 410 1.27 -17.23 0.99
N GLN A 411 -0.06 -17.21 0.82
CA GLN A 411 -0.84 -16.01 0.53
C GLN A 411 -1.60 -15.55 1.78
N LEU A 412 -1.41 -14.29 2.14
CA LEU A 412 -2.21 -13.58 3.13
C LEU A 412 -3.23 -12.69 2.42
N PHE A 413 -4.48 -12.67 2.91
CA PHE A 413 -5.50 -11.72 2.47
C PHE A 413 -5.74 -10.69 3.56
N PRO A 414 -6.22 -9.48 3.22
CA PRO A 414 -6.56 -8.48 4.23
C PRO A 414 -7.56 -9.03 5.25
N GLN A 415 -7.23 -8.94 6.53
CA GLN A 415 -8.06 -9.46 7.63
C GLN A 415 -8.82 -8.35 8.35
N PRO A 416 -10.04 -8.60 8.87
CA PRO A 416 -10.70 -7.68 9.77
C PRO A 416 -9.81 -7.36 10.98
N ASN A 417 -9.54 -6.07 11.23
CA ASN A 417 -8.70 -5.61 12.35
C ASN A 417 -7.30 -6.25 12.43
N GLY A 418 -6.85 -6.89 11.37
CA GLY A 418 -5.58 -7.60 11.28
C GLY A 418 -4.71 -7.14 10.11
N HIS A 419 -3.82 -8.01 9.68
CA HIS A 419 -2.83 -7.76 8.63
C HIS A 419 -3.44 -7.47 7.24
N ASP A 420 -2.63 -6.86 6.40
CA ASP A 420 -2.91 -6.66 4.97
C ASP A 420 -2.68 -7.93 4.14
N GLY A 421 -2.94 -7.84 2.84
CA GLY A 421 -2.65 -8.90 1.88
C GLY A 421 -1.18 -8.90 1.48
N PHE A 422 -0.51 -10.06 1.65
CA PHE A 422 0.88 -10.29 1.29
C PHE A 422 1.07 -11.69 0.75
N PHE A 423 2.14 -11.88 0.00
CA PHE A 423 2.61 -13.19 -0.41
C PHE A 423 4.08 -13.35 -0.03
N TYR A 424 4.45 -14.57 0.39
CA TYR A 424 5.81 -14.95 0.70
C TYR A 424 6.18 -16.28 0.08
N ALA A 425 7.40 -16.37 -0.45
CA ALA A 425 8.04 -17.61 -0.84
C ALA A 425 9.49 -17.63 -0.37
N THR A 426 9.96 -18.77 0.11
CA THR A 426 11.35 -18.98 0.51
C THR A 426 12.03 -19.93 -0.46
N LEU A 427 13.17 -19.51 -0.99
CA LEU A 427 13.96 -20.25 -1.94
C LEU A 427 15.36 -20.47 -1.38
N LYS A 428 15.93 -21.66 -1.59
CA LYS A 428 17.32 -21.98 -1.25
C LYS A 428 18.10 -22.34 -2.50
N LYS A 429 19.31 -21.81 -2.64
CA LYS A 429 20.18 -22.17 -3.74
C LYS A 429 20.90 -23.48 -3.44
N ALA A 430 20.86 -24.43 -4.36
CA ALA A 430 21.52 -25.72 -4.17
C ALA A 430 23.01 -25.56 -3.88
N THR A 431 23.55 -26.43 -3.04
CA THR A 431 24.98 -26.45 -2.69
C THR A 431 25.84 -27.08 -3.78
N ASP A 432 25.32 -28.12 -4.41
CA ASP A 432 26.00 -28.83 -5.51
C ASP A 432 25.42 -28.43 -6.87
N PRO A 433 26.23 -28.41 -7.95
CA PRO A 433 25.69 -28.25 -9.28
C PRO A 433 24.81 -29.45 -9.62
N ILE A 434 23.56 -29.17 -10.02
CA ILE A 434 22.61 -30.18 -10.52
C ILE A 434 22.94 -30.50 -11.97
#